data_f8003c4741c33d6d2704e4e43f8a21f7
#
_entry.id   f8003c4741c33d6d2704e4e43f8a21f7
#
_cell.length_a   1.000
_cell.length_b   1.000
_cell.length_c   1.000
_cell.angle_alpha   90.00
_cell.angle_beta   90.00
_cell.angle_gamma   90.00
#
_symmetry.space_group_name_H-M   'P 1'
#
loop_
_entity.id
_entity.type
_entity.pdbx_description
1 polymer ?
#
loop_
_entity_poly.entity_id
_entity_poly.type
_entity_poly.pdbx_seq_one_letter_code
_entity_poly.pdbx_strand_id
1 'polypeptide(L)'
;SVLVVIWHNQLMGSTFSWKFKPKLRPIATSHRDGQLSILVQKKFGLDPLLREKNKPSSLIKNISQASKNGDCIYITPDAPHGPRYEINTNIYKLALKYDMRVIILSFKTNKFFKLNNWDKLKIPLPFSKGIYLWGKEIIDPNKFSDEENFNAKLIFELNANKKMINEYI
;
A
#
# COMPACT_ATOMS: atom_id res chain seq x y z
N SER A 1 12.03 -8.55 -5.42
CA SER A 1 11.20 -7.87 -4.42
C SER A 1 9.76 -7.71 -4.90
N VAL A 2 8.85 -7.37 -4.00
CA VAL A 2 7.41 -7.26 -4.29
C VAL A 2 6.90 -5.89 -3.89
N LEU A 3 6.04 -5.32 -4.71
CA LEU A 3 5.29 -4.10 -4.42
C LEU A 3 3.88 -4.49 -3.99
N VAL A 4 3.57 -4.29 -2.73
CA VAL A 4 2.24 -4.56 -2.16
C VAL A 4 1.38 -3.31 -2.30
N VAL A 5 0.23 -3.43 -2.96
CA VAL A 5 -0.65 -2.31 -3.28
C VAL A 5 -2.00 -2.48 -2.60
N ILE A 6 -2.46 -1.45 -1.93
CA ILE A 6 -3.75 -1.40 -1.22
C ILE A 6 -4.36 0.00 -1.31
N TRP A 7 -5.68 0.13 -1.30
CA TRP A 7 -6.34 1.42 -1.19
C TRP A 7 -6.08 2.10 0.15
N HIS A 8 -5.82 3.41 0.15
CA HIS A 8 -5.42 4.18 1.33
C HIS A 8 -6.41 4.06 2.50
N ASN A 9 -7.70 4.00 2.23
CA ASN A 9 -8.73 3.88 3.27
C ASN A 9 -8.72 2.53 4.04
N GLN A 10 -7.94 1.56 3.60
CA GLN A 10 -7.78 0.25 4.22
C GLN A 10 -6.42 0.10 4.95
N LEU A 11 -5.60 1.15 4.91
CA LEU A 11 -4.21 1.16 5.35
C LEU A 11 -4.02 0.70 6.81
N MET A 12 -4.92 1.10 7.71
CA MET A 12 -4.71 0.93 9.16
C MET A 12 -4.62 -0.52 9.64
N GLY A 13 -5.24 -1.44 8.91
CA GLY A 13 -5.14 -2.87 9.24
C GLY A 13 -3.91 -3.57 8.70
N SER A 14 -3.27 -2.99 7.71
CA SER A 14 -2.20 -3.64 6.94
C SER A 14 -0.95 -3.97 7.76
N THR A 15 -0.70 -3.23 8.85
CA THR A 15 0.42 -3.46 9.76
C THR A 15 0.46 -4.87 10.33
N PHE A 16 -0.68 -5.54 10.42
CA PHE A 16 -0.81 -6.90 10.95
C PHE A 16 -0.78 -7.98 9.88
N SER A 17 -0.86 -7.60 8.59
CA SER A 17 -0.97 -8.55 7.48
C SER A 17 0.34 -9.26 7.15
N TRP A 18 1.48 -8.69 7.56
CA TRP A 18 2.80 -9.14 7.15
C TRP A 18 3.61 -9.69 8.32
N LYS A 19 3.79 -10.99 8.34
CA LYS A 19 4.64 -11.71 9.31
C LYS A 19 5.77 -12.49 8.62
N PHE A 20 6.02 -12.18 7.36
CA PHE A 20 6.96 -12.91 6.51
C PHE A 20 8.32 -12.21 6.45
N LYS A 21 9.32 -12.95 6.01
CA LYS A 21 10.55 -12.41 5.45
C LYS A 21 10.43 -12.46 3.92
N PRO A 22 10.90 -11.48 3.19
CA PRO A 22 11.63 -10.27 3.60
C PRO A 22 10.75 -9.22 4.31
N LYS A 23 11.38 -8.13 4.81
CA LYS A 23 10.67 -7.03 5.50
C LYS A 23 9.69 -6.32 4.58
N LEU A 24 8.57 -5.90 5.13
CA LEU A 24 7.64 -4.99 4.47
C LEU A 24 7.93 -3.54 4.87
N ARG A 25 8.17 -2.68 3.89
CA ARG A 25 8.56 -1.28 4.04
C ARG A 25 7.44 -0.36 3.53
N PRO A 26 6.55 0.14 4.39
CA PRO A 26 5.55 1.12 3.99
C PRO A 26 6.20 2.46 3.60
N ILE A 27 5.58 3.17 2.65
CA ILE A 27 5.97 4.55 2.36
C ILE A 27 5.18 5.47 3.30
N ALA A 28 5.90 6.33 4.03
CA ALA A 28 5.31 7.30 4.94
C ALA A 28 5.86 8.71 4.68
N THR A 29 5.04 9.72 4.93
CA THR A 29 5.43 11.13 4.80
C THR A 29 5.97 11.67 6.12
N SER A 30 6.92 12.60 6.07
CA SER A 30 7.50 13.24 7.24
C SER A 30 6.63 14.35 7.87
N HIS A 31 5.41 14.58 7.37
CA HIS A 31 4.47 15.53 7.95
C HIS A 31 3.94 15.08 9.31
N ARG A 32 3.35 16.00 10.07
CA ARG A 32 2.85 15.74 11.43
C ARG A 32 1.96 14.49 11.53
N ASP A 33 1.01 14.34 10.61
CA ASP A 33 0.12 13.17 10.58
C ASP A 33 0.87 11.89 10.19
N GLY A 34 1.87 12.01 9.32
CA GLY A 34 2.77 10.92 8.95
C GLY A 34 3.66 10.45 10.11
N GLN A 35 4.07 11.35 11.01
CA GLN A 35 4.89 10.98 12.17
C GLN A 35 4.16 10.02 13.12
N LEU A 36 2.86 10.23 13.36
CA LEU A 36 2.07 9.29 14.15
C LEU A 36 1.98 7.93 13.48
N SER A 37 1.74 7.91 12.17
CA SER A 37 1.74 6.68 11.37
C SER A 37 3.08 5.94 11.45
N ILE A 38 4.19 6.65 11.36
CA ILE A 38 5.55 6.09 11.50
C ILE A 38 5.75 5.45 12.87
N LEU A 39 5.35 6.12 13.94
CA LEU A 39 5.47 5.61 15.31
C LEU A 39 4.67 4.32 15.49
N VAL A 40 3.43 4.30 15.01
CA VAL A 40 2.57 3.11 15.04
C VAL A 40 3.19 1.97 14.25
N GLN A 41 3.62 2.22 13.02
CA GLN A 41 4.24 1.22 12.16
C GLN A 41 5.50 0.62 12.80
N LYS A 42 6.38 1.46 13.36
CA LYS A 42 7.58 1.00 14.07
C LYS A 42 7.26 0.15 15.29
N LYS A 43 6.24 0.52 16.07
CA LYS A 43 5.77 -0.26 17.22
C LYS A 43 5.30 -1.67 16.82
N PHE A 44 4.79 -1.84 15.61
CA PHE A 44 4.40 -3.13 15.05
C PHE A 44 5.51 -3.82 14.23
N GLY A 45 6.75 -3.34 14.34
CA GLY A 45 7.91 -3.98 13.71
C GLY A 45 8.10 -3.67 12.23
N LEU A 46 7.35 -2.71 11.68
CA LEU A 46 7.57 -2.23 10.32
C LEU A 46 8.61 -1.10 10.33
N ASP A 47 9.37 -1.01 9.23
CA ASP A 47 10.40 0.00 9.04
C ASP A 47 10.06 0.86 7.80
N PRO A 48 9.32 1.97 7.98
CA PRO A 48 8.80 2.76 6.87
C PRO A 48 9.90 3.50 6.09
N LEU A 49 9.72 3.60 4.77
CA LEU A 49 10.51 4.44 3.88
C LEU A 49 9.98 5.88 3.95
N LEU A 50 10.82 6.81 4.36
CA LEU A 50 10.40 8.18 4.56
C LEU A 50 10.42 8.97 3.25
N ARG A 51 9.32 9.66 2.95
CA ARG A 51 9.22 10.71 1.93
C ARG A 51 9.40 12.07 2.60
N GLU A 52 10.57 12.63 2.47
CA GLU A 52 10.88 13.98 2.96
C GLU A 52 10.34 15.03 1.99
N LYS A 53 9.68 16.09 2.54
CA LYS A 53 9.09 17.16 1.72
C LYS A 53 10.15 17.88 0.88
N ASN A 54 11.31 18.14 1.47
CA ASN A 54 12.36 18.96 0.87
C ASN A 54 13.43 18.14 0.12
N LYS A 55 13.29 16.81 0.10
CA LYS A 55 14.23 15.89 -0.57
C LYS A 55 13.50 14.74 -1.24
N PRO A 56 12.77 14.98 -2.34
CA PRO A 56 12.03 13.91 -3.03
C PRO A 56 12.93 12.78 -3.53
N SER A 57 14.20 13.08 -3.82
CA SER A 57 15.20 12.07 -4.21
C SER A 57 15.55 11.08 -3.09
N SER A 58 15.33 11.44 -1.81
CA SER A 58 15.60 10.54 -0.68
C SER A 58 14.71 9.29 -0.72
N LEU A 59 13.44 9.45 -1.07
CA LEU A 59 12.52 8.32 -1.21
C LEU A 59 12.98 7.35 -2.30
N ILE A 60 13.39 7.87 -3.46
CA ILE A 60 13.88 7.05 -4.59
C ILE A 60 15.12 6.25 -4.16
N LYS A 61 16.05 6.89 -3.44
CA LYS A 61 17.24 6.22 -2.89
C LYS A 61 16.85 5.12 -1.90
N ASN A 62 15.93 5.40 -0.99
CA ASN A 62 15.45 4.45 0.01
C ASN A 62 14.74 3.26 -0.63
N ILE A 63 13.91 3.49 -1.67
CA ILE A 63 13.26 2.43 -2.46
C ILE A 63 14.31 1.56 -3.16
N SER A 64 15.31 2.19 -3.79
CA SER A 64 16.40 1.48 -4.45
C SER A 64 17.16 0.57 -3.49
N GLN A 65 17.47 1.08 -2.30
CA GLN A 65 18.17 0.28 -1.29
C GLN A 65 17.30 -0.87 -0.77
N ALA A 66 16.01 -0.61 -0.49
CA ALA A 66 15.07 -1.63 -0.04
C ALA A 66 14.91 -2.75 -1.09
N SER A 67 14.79 -2.38 -2.37
CA SER A 67 14.72 -3.35 -3.47
C SER A 67 15.98 -4.22 -3.57
N LYS A 68 17.18 -3.62 -3.48
CA LYS A 68 18.45 -4.36 -3.48
C LYS A 68 18.59 -5.32 -2.30
N ASN A 69 18.02 -4.97 -1.16
CA ASN A 69 17.98 -5.85 0.01
C ASN A 69 16.92 -6.97 -0.10
N GLY A 70 16.13 -6.99 -1.18
CA GLY A 70 15.02 -7.92 -1.35
C GLY A 70 13.79 -7.57 -0.52
N ASP A 71 13.74 -6.40 0.14
CA ASP A 71 12.58 -5.97 0.93
C ASP A 71 11.35 -5.78 0.04
N CYS A 72 10.17 -6.00 0.61
CA CYS A 72 8.90 -5.67 -0.02
C CYS A 72 8.50 -4.23 0.29
N ILE A 73 7.94 -3.53 -0.68
CA ILE A 73 7.47 -2.15 -0.51
C ILE A 73 5.95 -2.13 -0.48
N TYR A 74 5.41 -1.32 0.42
CA TYR A 74 3.98 -1.14 0.59
C TYR A 74 3.57 0.25 0.16
N ILE A 75 2.62 0.36 -0.77
CA ILE A 75 2.19 1.62 -1.37
C ILE A 75 0.68 1.70 -1.50
N THR A 76 0.16 2.92 -1.37
CA THR A 76 -1.25 3.26 -1.61
C THR A 76 -1.34 4.10 -2.88
N PRO A 77 -2.03 3.62 -3.93
CA PRO A 77 -2.03 4.25 -5.24
C PRO A 77 -2.73 5.60 -5.28
N ASP A 78 -3.74 5.79 -4.43
CA ASP A 78 -4.57 6.99 -4.33
C ASP A 78 -4.02 8.06 -3.35
N ALA A 79 -2.87 7.81 -2.71
CA ALA A 79 -2.23 8.77 -1.80
C ALA A 79 -1.31 9.74 -2.56
N PRO A 80 -1.03 10.94 -1.98
CA PRO A 80 -1.45 11.40 -0.64
C PRO A 80 -2.73 12.23 -0.62
N HIS A 81 -3.28 12.65 -1.77
CA HIS A 81 -4.34 13.65 -1.83
C HIS A 81 -5.64 13.17 -2.48
N GLY A 82 -5.68 11.91 -2.93
CA GLY A 82 -6.82 11.39 -3.69
C GLY A 82 -6.90 11.94 -5.12
N PRO A 83 -8.01 11.72 -5.81
CA PRO A 83 -9.27 11.15 -5.32
C PRO A 83 -9.18 9.68 -4.91
N ARG A 84 -10.09 9.28 -4.03
CA ARG A 84 -10.14 7.91 -3.52
C ARG A 84 -10.46 6.91 -4.63
N TYR A 85 -9.68 5.81 -4.66
CA TYR A 85 -9.81 4.73 -5.64
C TYR A 85 -9.36 5.11 -7.06
N GLU A 86 -8.49 6.09 -7.16
CA GLU A 86 -7.80 6.45 -8.40
C GLU A 86 -6.28 6.28 -8.23
N ILE A 87 -5.59 5.96 -9.33
CA ILE A 87 -4.14 5.81 -9.31
C ILE A 87 -3.50 7.18 -9.56
N ASN A 88 -2.87 7.74 -8.53
CA ASN A 88 -2.18 9.03 -8.58
C ASN A 88 -0.66 8.89 -8.40
N THR A 89 -0.19 7.66 -8.24
CA THR A 89 1.22 7.35 -8.07
C THR A 89 1.74 6.51 -9.24
N ASN A 90 2.95 6.76 -9.67
CA ASN A 90 3.53 6.09 -10.83
C ASN A 90 4.05 4.68 -10.47
N ILE A 91 3.09 3.77 -10.17
CA ILE A 91 3.38 2.39 -9.76
C ILE A 91 4.04 1.61 -10.88
N TYR A 92 3.59 1.79 -12.12
CA TYR A 92 4.13 1.10 -13.29
C TYR A 92 5.63 1.35 -13.45
N LYS A 93 6.03 2.64 -13.52
CA LYS A 93 7.45 3.00 -13.67
C LYS A 93 8.28 2.58 -12.47
N LEU A 94 7.70 2.63 -11.27
CA LEU A 94 8.38 2.15 -10.06
C LEU A 94 8.64 0.64 -10.15
N ALA A 95 7.62 -0.12 -10.51
CA ALA A 95 7.69 -1.58 -10.61
C ALA A 95 8.68 -2.02 -11.69
N LEU A 96 8.65 -1.38 -12.87
CA LEU A 96 9.62 -1.66 -13.96
C LEU A 96 11.04 -1.31 -13.53
N LYS A 97 11.26 -0.11 -12.99
CA LYS A 97 12.60 0.39 -12.64
C LYS A 97 13.34 -0.50 -11.65
N TYR A 98 12.62 -1.13 -10.74
CA TYR A 98 13.21 -1.93 -9.66
C TYR A 98 12.89 -3.42 -9.79
N ASP A 99 12.39 -3.86 -10.95
CA ASP A 99 12.00 -5.25 -11.23
C ASP A 99 11.14 -5.85 -10.12
N MET A 100 10.07 -5.13 -9.77
CA MET A 100 9.13 -5.54 -8.72
C MET A 100 7.87 -6.13 -9.32
N ARG A 101 7.48 -7.30 -8.83
CA ARG A 101 6.14 -7.84 -9.06
C ARG A 101 5.14 -7.13 -8.16
N VAL A 102 3.94 -6.92 -8.66
CA VAL A 102 2.88 -6.23 -7.91
C VAL A 102 1.88 -7.25 -7.39
N ILE A 103 1.56 -7.18 -6.09
CA ILE A 103 0.50 -7.96 -5.45
C ILE A 103 -0.48 -7.04 -4.74
N ILE A 104 -1.75 -7.37 -4.81
CA ILE A 104 -2.81 -6.60 -4.20
C ILE A 104 -3.12 -7.13 -2.81
N LEU A 105 -3.39 -6.22 -1.89
CA LEU A 105 -3.89 -6.50 -0.57
C LEU A 105 -5.19 -5.72 -0.34
N SER A 106 -6.17 -6.34 0.29
CA SER A 106 -7.33 -5.66 0.85
C SER A 106 -7.47 -5.98 2.33
N PHE A 107 -7.99 -5.02 3.09
CA PHE A 107 -8.32 -5.19 4.49
C PHE A 107 -9.74 -4.74 4.77
N LYS A 108 -10.46 -5.54 5.57
CA LYS A 108 -11.78 -5.18 6.09
C LYS A 108 -11.88 -5.56 7.56
N THR A 109 -12.61 -4.76 8.31
CA THR A 109 -12.98 -5.04 9.71
C THR A 109 -14.47 -4.83 9.91
N ASN A 110 -15.07 -5.61 10.82
CA ASN A 110 -16.50 -5.53 11.11
C ASN A 110 -16.88 -4.31 11.95
N LYS A 111 -15.95 -3.77 12.74
CA LYS A 111 -16.18 -2.57 13.56
C LYS A 111 -15.05 -1.58 13.33
N PHE A 112 -15.40 -0.36 12.93
CA PHE A 112 -14.43 0.69 12.66
C PHE A 112 -15.03 2.07 12.89
N PHE A 113 -14.17 3.01 13.21
CA PHE A 113 -14.45 4.43 13.10
C PHE A 113 -14.00 4.93 11.72
N LYS A 114 -14.85 5.68 11.03
CA LYS A 114 -14.57 6.24 9.72
C LYS A 114 -14.25 7.72 9.85
N LEU A 115 -13.07 8.15 9.43
CA LEU A 115 -12.69 9.55 9.40
C LEU A 115 -13.47 10.30 8.31
N ASN A 116 -13.76 11.57 8.56
CA ASN A 116 -14.38 12.45 7.56
C ASN A 116 -13.32 13.23 6.77
N ASN A 117 -12.43 12.50 6.13
CA ASN A 117 -11.38 13.01 5.25
C ASN A 117 -11.59 12.51 3.81
N TRP A 118 -10.69 12.90 2.88
CA TRP A 118 -10.81 12.58 1.45
C TRP A 118 -10.90 11.07 1.16
N ASP A 119 -10.13 10.24 1.89
CA ASP A 119 -10.05 8.80 1.67
C ASP A 119 -11.09 8.01 2.48
N LYS A 120 -11.77 8.64 3.45
CA LYS A 120 -12.68 7.96 4.39
C LYS A 120 -11.97 6.82 5.13
N LEU A 121 -10.77 7.10 5.67
CA LEU A 121 -9.94 6.14 6.37
C LEU A 121 -10.73 5.41 7.47
N LYS A 122 -10.61 4.10 7.48
CA LYS A 122 -11.25 3.23 8.46
C LYS A 122 -10.25 2.84 9.54
N ILE A 123 -10.53 3.23 10.77
CA ILE A 123 -9.73 2.88 11.95
C ILE A 123 -10.44 1.72 12.67
N PRO A 124 -9.83 0.53 12.73
CA PRO A 124 -10.40 -0.61 13.47
C PRO A 124 -10.63 -0.26 14.93
N LEU A 125 -11.78 -0.65 15.46
CA LEU A 125 -12.06 -0.52 16.89
C LEU A 125 -11.42 -1.67 17.68
N PRO A 126 -11.16 -1.48 18.98
CA PRO A 126 -10.72 -2.59 19.85
C PRO A 126 -11.68 -3.76 19.79
N PHE A 127 -11.14 -4.96 19.85
CA PHE A 127 -11.89 -6.24 19.80
C PHE A 127 -12.69 -6.46 18.50
N SER A 128 -12.37 -5.74 17.43
CA SER A 128 -12.95 -6.00 16.12
C SER A 128 -12.29 -7.21 15.44
N LYS A 129 -13.05 -7.91 14.61
CA LYS A 129 -12.53 -8.96 13.72
C LYS A 129 -12.10 -8.30 12.41
N GLY A 130 -10.89 -8.62 11.96
CA GLY A 130 -10.35 -8.15 10.68
C GLY A 130 -10.00 -9.31 9.76
N ILE A 131 -10.15 -9.09 8.45
CA ILE A 131 -9.77 -10.03 7.40
C ILE A 131 -8.81 -9.34 6.45
N TYR A 132 -7.81 -10.09 6.00
CA TYR A 132 -6.91 -9.74 4.91
C TYR A 132 -7.20 -10.62 3.73
N LEU A 133 -7.27 -10.04 2.56
CA LEU A 133 -7.42 -10.75 1.31
C LEU A 133 -6.29 -10.35 0.36
N TRP A 134 -5.45 -11.31 0.02
CA TRP A 134 -4.41 -11.15 -0.98
C TRP A 134 -5.00 -11.35 -2.37
N GLY A 135 -4.53 -10.59 -3.35
CA GLY A 135 -4.92 -10.76 -4.73
C GLY A 135 -4.57 -12.15 -5.26
N LYS A 136 -5.41 -12.68 -6.13
CA LYS A 136 -5.22 -14.01 -6.73
C LYS A 136 -4.03 -14.06 -7.69
N GLU A 137 -3.69 -12.92 -8.28
CA GLU A 137 -2.63 -12.81 -9.29
C GLU A 137 -1.49 -11.94 -8.80
N ILE A 138 -0.28 -12.32 -9.18
CA ILE A 138 0.91 -11.48 -9.10
C ILE A 138 1.06 -10.81 -10.47
N ILE A 139 0.94 -9.48 -10.48
CA ILE A 139 1.00 -8.69 -11.71
C ILE A 139 2.47 -8.42 -12.05
N ASP A 140 2.89 -8.87 -13.21
CA ASP A 140 4.22 -8.61 -13.76
C ASP A 140 4.17 -7.36 -14.65
N PRO A 141 4.83 -6.25 -14.29
CA PRO A 141 4.78 -5.02 -15.07
C PRO A 141 5.38 -5.19 -16.48
N ASN A 142 6.31 -6.13 -16.67
CA ASN A 142 6.94 -6.40 -17.97
C ASN A 142 5.98 -7.03 -19.01
N LYS A 143 4.81 -7.48 -18.58
CA LYS A 143 3.78 -8.04 -19.49
C LYS A 143 2.88 -6.98 -20.12
N PHE A 144 3.08 -5.70 -19.80
CA PHE A 144 2.25 -4.59 -20.30
C PHE A 144 3.05 -3.72 -21.25
N SER A 145 2.42 -3.30 -22.34
CA SER A 145 3.01 -2.42 -23.35
C SER A 145 3.24 -1.00 -22.84
N ASP A 146 2.37 -0.54 -21.91
CA ASP A 146 2.32 0.83 -21.45
C ASP A 146 1.70 0.95 -20.05
N GLU A 147 1.79 2.17 -19.51
CA GLU A 147 1.26 2.51 -18.19
C GLU A 147 -0.27 2.46 -18.10
N GLU A 148 -0.97 2.79 -19.18
CA GLU A 148 -2.43 2.83 -19.22
C GLU A 148 -3.02 1.43 -19.06
N ASN A 149 -2.54 0.47 -19.84
CA ASN A 149 -2.95 -0.93 -19.75
C ASN A 149 -2.61 -1.55 -18.40
N PHE A 150 -1.42 -1.25 -17.86
CA PHE A 150 -1.05 -1.69 -16.51
C PHE A 150 -1.98 -1.12 -15.44
N ASN A 151 -2.25 0.19 -15.47
CA ASN A 151 -3.10 0.86 -14.50
C ASN A 151 -4.56 0.37 -14.60
N ALA A 152 -5.08 0.12 -15.80
CA ALA A 152 -6.39 -0.48 -16.00
C ALA A 152 -6.50 -1.85 -15.33
N LYS A 153 -5.51 -2.73 -15.53
CA LYS A 153 -5.45 -4.04 -14.84
C LYS A 153 -5.35 -3.86 -13.33
N LEU A 154 -4.50 -2.96 -12.86
CA LEU A 154 -4.32 -2.73 -11.43
C LEU A 154 -5.60 -2.25 -10.74
N ILE A 155 -6.32 -1.28 -11.36
CA ILE A 155 -7.62 -0.80 -10.87
C ILE A 155 -8.65 -1.91 -10.84
N PHE A 156 -8.72 -2.70 -11.91
CA PHE A 156 -9.64 -3.84 -11.99
C PHE A 156 -9.42 -4.80 -10.83
N GLU A 157 -8.18 -5.24 -10.62
CA GLU A 157 -7.83 -6.19 -9.55
C GLU A 157 -8.05 -5.62 -8.15
N LEU A 158 -7.68 -4.35 -7.92
CA LEU A 158 -7.93 -3.67 -6.64
C LEU A 158 -9.43 -3.59 -6.32
N ASN A 159 -10.27 -3.30 -7.31
CA ASN A 159 -11.72 -3.22 -7.14
C ASN A 159 -12.36 -4.60 -6.99
N ALA A 160 -11.90 -5.60 -7.74
CA ALA A 160 -12.34 -6.98 -7.62
C ALA A 160 -12.03 -7.53 -6.21
N ASN A 161 -10.81 -7.31 -5.73
CA ASN A 161 -10.37 -7.74 -4.40
C ASN A 161 -11.17 -7.02 -3.29
N LYS A 162 -11.43 -5.69 -3.46
CA LYS A 162 -12.29 -4.91 -2.56
C LYS A 162 -13.73 -5.41 -2.55
N LYS A 163 -14.29 -5.83 -3.69
CA LYS A 163 -15.63 -6.42 -3.76
C LYS A 163 -15.66 -7.75 -3.05
N MET A 164 -14.72 -8.62 -3.36
CA MET A 164 -14.63 -9.97 -2.80
C MET A 164 -14.50 -9.94 -1.26
N ILE A 165 -13.65 -9.10 -0.68
CA ILE A 165 -13.48 -9.02 0.78
C ILE A 165 -14.77 -8.58 1.48
N ASN A 166 -15.66 -7.86 0.80
CA ASN A 166 -16.94 -7.44 1.37
C ASN A 166 -17.92 -8.59 1.60
N GLU A 167 -17.69 -9.73 0.99
CA GLU A 167 -18.53 -10.92 1.14
C GLU A 167 -18.19 -11.72 2.41
N TYR A 168 -17.05 -11.47 3.05
CA TYR A 168 -16.59 -12.27 4.20
C TYR A 168 -17.03 -11.75 5.57
N ILE A 169 -17.24 -10.45 5.78
CA ILE A 169 -17.70 -9.86 7.06
C ILE A 169 -18.44 -8.54 6.85
#